data_4a6c35e4c935926979d14d6715406deb
#
_entry.id   4a6c35e4c935926979d14d6715406deb
#
_cell.length_a   1.000
_cell.length_b   1.000
_cell.length_c   1.000
_cell.angle_alpha   90.00
_cell.angle_beta   90.00
_cell.angle_gamma   90.00
#
_symmetry.space_group_name_H-M   'P 1'
#
loop_
_entity.id
_entity.type
_entity.pdbx_description
1 polymer ?
#
loop_
_entity_poly.entity_id
_entity_poly.type
_entity_poly.pdbx_seq_one_letter_code
_entity_poly.pdbx_strand_id
1 'polypeptide(L)'
;TRLQVEHPVTEMITGVDLVKQQILVAYGEKLNISQSDVKIKGHSIECRINAEHPESFIPSPGKITQYHQPGGLGVRVDSAVYQGYSIPSHYDSMISKLITYADTRNECIEKMKRALEEYVIMGINTNIQLHKKIIQSEDFENGKYDINFMSKYN
;
A
#
# COMPACT_ATOMS: atom_id res chain seq x y z
N THR A 1 -21.39 -2.36 0.58
CA THR A 1 -20.26 -3.07 -0.04
C THR A 1 -19.54 -2.15 -1.03
N ARG A 2 -18.21 -2.22 -1.05
CA ARG A 2 -17.34 -1.45 -1.94
C ARG A 2 -16.00 -2.14 -2.10
N LEU A 3 -15.21 -1.73 -3.07
CA LEU A 3 -13.81 -2.11 -3.17
C LEU A 3 -13.04 -1.57 -1.96
N GLN A 4 -12.30 -2.42 -1.27
CA GLN A 4 -11.47 -2.03 -0.14
C GLN A 4 -10.15 -1.42 -0.64
N VAL A 5 -9.54 -0.52 0.16
CA VAL A 5 -8.23 0.07 -0.19
C VAL A 5 -7.18 -1.02 -0.35
N GLU A 6 -7.22 -2.02 0.52
CA GLU A 6 -6.27 -3.14 0.61
C GLU A 6 -6.54 -4.30 -0.38
N HIS A 7 -7.46 -4.15 -1.37
CA HIS A 7 -7.68 -5.18 -2.39
C HIS A 7 -6.40 -5.65 -3.11
N PRO A 8 -5.38 -4.79 -3.33
CA PRO A 8 -4.15 -5.24 -3.98
C PRO A 8 -3.42 -6.37 -3.26
N VAL A 9 -3.48 -6.44 -1.92
CA VAL A 9 -2.91 -7.56 -1.15
C VAL A 9 -3.56 -8.88 -1.57
N THR A 10 -4.89 -8.90 -1.65
CA THR A 10 -5.64 -10.09 -2.11
C THR A 10 -5.31 -10.44 -3.55
N GLU A 11 -5.23 -9.44 -4.44
CA GLU A 11 -4.86 -9.65 -5.84
C GLU A 11 -3.49 -10.30 -5.98
N MET A 12 -2.49 -9.81 -5.20
CA MET A 12 -1.12 -10.31 -5.27
C MET A 12 -0.99 -11.77 -4.82
N ILE A 13 -1.73 -12.19 -3.78
CA ILE A 13 -1.62 -13.54 -3.24
C ILE A 13 -2.55 -14.55 -3.92
N THR A 14 -3.57 -14.10 -4.65
CA THR A 14 -4.54 -14.99 -5.32
C THR A 14 -4.40 -15.01 -6.83
N GLY A 15 -3.81 -13.96 -7.43
CA GLY A 15 -3.78 -13.75 -8.87
C GLY A 15 -5.13 -13.33 -9.47
N VAL A 16 -6.12 -12.98 -8.65
CA VAL A 16 -7.44 -12.53 -9.10
C VAL A 16 -7.47 -11.01 -9.22
N ASP A 17 -7.74 -10.49 -10.40
CA ASP A 17 -7.98 -9.06 -10.65
C ASP A 17 -9.40 -8.69 -10.18
N LEU A 18 -9.51 -8.17 -8.95
CA LEU A 18 -10.79 -7.87 -8.31
C LEU A 18 -11.52 -6.73 -9.01
N VAL A 19 -10.82 -5.72 -9.49
CA VAL A 19 -11.42 -4.59 -10.20
C VAL A 19 -12.03 -5.05 -11.52
N LYS A 20 -11.30 -5.87 -12.28
CA LYS A 20 -11.81 -6.47 -13.51
C LYS A 20 -13.06 -7.32 -13.25
N GLN A 21 -13.04 -8.15 -12.20
CA GLN A 21 -14.21 -8.97 -11.86
C GLN A 21 -15.43 -8.10 -11.49
N GLN A 22 -15.24 -7.02 -10.75
CA GLN A 22 -16.32 -6.08 -10.44
C GLN A 22 -16.91 -5.44 -11.70
N ILE A 23 -16.06 -5.02 -12.65
CA ILE A 23 -16.52 -4.44 -13.92
C ILE A 23 -17.33 -5.45 -14.73
N LEU A 24 -16.85 -6.69 -14.84
CA LEU A 24 -17.54 -7.76 -15.57
C LEU A 24 -18.89 -8.09 -14.97
N VAL A 25 -18.98 -8.22 -13.63
CA VAL A 25 -20.22 -8.46 -12.92
C VAL A 25 -21.21 -7.29 -13.09
N ALA A 26 -20.72 -6.05 -13.04
CA ALA A 26 -21.55 -4.86 -13.29
C ALA A 26 -22.05 -4.79 -14.74
N TYR A 27 -21.30 -5.34 -15.68
CA TYR A 27 -21.69 -5.46 -17.08
C TYR A 27 -22.72 -6.59 -17.33
N GLY A 28 -23.02 -7.41 -16.32
CA GLY A 28 -23.98 -8.52 -16.39
C GLY A 28 -23.36 -9.90 -16.63
N GLU A 29 -22.02 -9.98 -16.64
CA GLU A 29 -21.32 -11.25 -16.76
C GLU A 29 -21.40 -12.05 -15.45
N LYS A 30 -21.41 -13.36 -15.57
CA LYS A 30 -21.26 -14.25 -14.41
C LYS A 30 -19.81 -14.28 -13.96
N LEU A 31 -19.61 -14.40 -12.64
CA LEU A 31 -18.28 -14.62 -12.09
C LEU A 31 -17.67 -15.90 -12.69
N ASN A 32 -16.53 -15.78 -13.34
CA ASN A 32 -15.86 -16.86 -14.08
C ASN A 32 -14.83 -17.64 -13.25
N ILE A 33 -14.84 -17.44 -11.92
CA ILE A 33 -14.00 -18.14 -10.96
C ILE A 33 -14.88 -18.80 -9.90
N SER A 34 -14.49 -19.96 -9.44
CA SER A 34 -15.10 -20.67 -8.31
C SER A 34 -14.20 -20.54 -7.06
N GLN A 35 -14.75 -20.83 -5.89
CA GLN A 35 -13.97 -20.79 -4.65
C GLN A 35 -12.79 -21.78 -4.68
N SER A 36 -12.93 -22.89 -5.37
CA SER A 36 -11.84 -23.89 -5.53
C SER A 36 -10.67 -23.41 -6.39
N ASP A 37 -10.87 -22.41 -7.24
CA ASP A 37 -9.84 -21.83 -8.10
C ASP A 37 -8.97 -20.86 -7.34
N VAL A 38 -9.49 -20.27 -6.26
CA VAL A 38 -8.78 -19.28 -5.45
C VAL A 38 -7.78 -20.00 -4.52
N LYS A 39 -6.50 -19.82 -4.80
CA LYS A 39 -5.41 -20.38 -3.99
C LYS A 39 -4.49 -19.26 -3.50
N ILE A 40 -4.31 -19.19 -2.19
CA ILE A 40 -3.39 -18.24 -1.58
C ILE A 40 -1.95 -18.73 -1.79
N LYS A 41 -1.10 -17.86 -2.36
CA LYS A 41 0.32 -18.11 -2.57
C LYS A 41 1.12 -16.94 -2.03
N GLY A 42 2.21 -17.25 -1.29
CA GLY A 42 3.12 -16.23 -0.78
C GLY A 42 2.51 -15.30 0.26
N HIS A 43 3.13 -14.14 0.40
CA HIS A 43 2.74 -13.07 1.29
C HIS A 43 2.75 -11.73 0.57
N SER A 44 1.85 -10.84 0.96
CA SER A 44 1.82 -9.47 0.47
C SER A 44 1.62 -8.49 1.62
N ILE A 45 2.25 -7.32 1.51
CA ILE A 45 2.15 -6.21 2.45
C ILE A 45 1.80 -4.96 1.65
N GLU A 46 0.85 -4.16 2.16
CA GLU A 46 0.51 -2.85 1.62
C GLU A 46 0.80 -1.75 2.63
N CYS A 47 1.47 -0.69 2.18
CA CYS A 47 1.59 0.57 2.90
C CYS A 47 0.76 1.63 2.18
N ARG A 48 -0.20 2.24 2.87
CA ARG A 48 -0.94 3.42 2.39
C ARG A 48 -0.05 4.64 2.56
N ILE A 49 0.38 5.23 1.47
CA ILE A 49 1.22 6.43 1.50
C ILE A 49 0.30 7.65 1.53
N ASN A 50 0.34 8.36 2.64
CA ASN A 50 -0.47 9.53 2.90
C ASN A 50 0.38 10.81 2.88
N ALA A 51 -0.17 11.89 2.34
CA ALA A 51 0.38 13.24 2.45
C ALA A 51 0.06 13.80 3.85
N GLU A 52 0.82 13.35 4.85
CA GLU A 52 0.62 13.66 6.26
C GLU A 52 1.97 13.78 6.97
N HIS A 53 2.01 14.59 8.02
CA HIS A 53 3.17 14.61 8.91
C HIS A 53 3.27 13.25 9.64
N PRO A 54 4.46 12.60 9.65
CA PRO A 54 4.60 11.22 10.13
C PRO A 54 4.35 11.01 11.62
N GLU A 55 4.36 12.07 12.42
CA GLU A 55 4.15 12.00 13.87
C GLU A 55 2.82 12.61 14.31
N SER A 56 2.41 13.75 13.75
CA SER A 56 1.18 14.43 14.13
C SER A 56 -0.04 14.02 13.31
N PHE A 57 0.16 13.28 12.21
CA PHE A 57 -0.87 12.86 11.24
C PHE A 57 -1.65 14.02 10.61
N ILE A 58 -1.15 15.26 10.74
CA ILE A 58 -1.76 16.43 10.14
C ILE A 58 -1.59 16.34 8.62
N PRO A 59 -2.66 16.50 7.82
CA PRO A 59 -2.57 16.54 6.37
C PRO A 59 -1.56 17.57 5.86
N SER A 60 -0.78 17.20 4.85
CA SER A 60 0.24 18.03 4.23
C SER A 60 -0.08 18.27 2.75
N PRO A 61 -1.08 19.12 2.43
CA PRO A 61 -1.34 19.51 1.05
C PRO A 61 -0.15 20.30 0.51
N GLY A 62 0.03 20.30 -0.82
CA GLY A 62 1.13 21.03 -1.43
C GLY A 62 1.55 20.45 -2.76
N LYS A 63 2.61 21.00 -3.34
CA LYS A 63 3.14 20.59 -4.63
C LYS A 63 4.27 19.59 -4.47
N ILE A 64 4.16 18.44 -5.14
CA ILE A 64 5.22 17.45 -5.22
C ILE A 64 6.33 17.98 -6.12
N THR A 65 7.51 18.19 -5.56
CA THR A 65 8.68 18.73 -6.30
C THR A 65 9.57 17.64 -6.88
N GLN A 66 9.60 16.46 -6.24
CA GLN A 66 10.31 15.29 -6.73
C GLN A 66 9.47 14.04 -6.45
N TYR A 67 9.43 13.12 -7.40
CA TYR A 67 8.70 11.87 -7.30
C TYR A 67 9.46 10.73 -7.96
N HIS A 68 9.75 9.68 -7.21
CA HIS A 68 10.38 8.46 -7.71
C HIS A 68 9.72 7.25 -7.05
N GLN A 69 9.14 6.37 -7.87
CA GLN A 69 8.51 5.13 -7.40
C GLN A 69 9.54 4.00 -7.33
N PRO A 70 9.49 3.16 -6.29
CA PRO A 70 10.24 1.92 -6.26
C PRO A 70 9.72 0.94 -7.32
N GLY A 71 10.58 0.03 -7.74
CA GLY A 71 10.26 -0.96 -8.76
C GLY A 71 10.88 -2.32 -8.51
N GLY A 72 10.74 -3.20 -9.50
CA GLY A 72 11.30 -4.54 -9.48
C GLY A 72 10.27 -5.64 -9.22
N LEU A 73 10.73 -6.89 -9.26
CA LEU A 73 9.87 -8.06 -9.11
C LEU A 73 9.16 -8.09 -7.75
N GLY A 74 7.82 -8.19 -7.77
CA GLY A 74 7.00 -8.21 -6.57
C GLY A 74 6.88 -6.86 -5.87
N VAL A 75 7.10 -5.75 -6.59
CA VAL A 75 6.78 -4.38 -6.14
C VAL A 75 5.72 -3.80 -7.07
N ARG A 76 4.63 -3.30 -6.49
CA ARG A 76 3.54 -2.61 -7.19
C ARG A 76 3.27 -1.28 -6.50
N VAL A 77 3.08 -0.23 -7.28
CA VAL A 77 2.65 1.07 -6.78
C VAL A 77 1.38 1.48 -7.52
N ASP A 78 0.30 1.64 -6.77
CA ASP A 78 -0.95 2.22 -7.26
C ASP A 78 -0.97 3.70 -6.85
N SER A 79 -0.81 4.61 -7.80
CA SER A 79 -0.67 6.04 -7.53
C SER A 79 -1.40 6.88 -8.57
N ALA A 80 -1.99 7.99 -8.11
CA ALA A 80 -2.55 9.03 -8.97
C ALA A 80 -1.67 10.27 -9.04
N VAL A 81 -0.58 10.34 -8.25
CA VAL A 81 0.28 11.53 -8.17
C VAL A 81 1.58 11.34 -8.96
N TYR A 82 2.19 12.46 -9.32
CA TYR A 82 3.42 12.55 -10.11
C TYR A 82 4.18 13.83 -9.76
N GLN A 83 5.40 13.97 -10.22
CA GLN A 83 6.19 15.18 -10.05
C GLN A 83 5.47 16.40 -10.65
N GLY A 84 5.29 17.43 -9.85
CA GLY A 84 4.54 18.64 -10.20
C GLY A 84 3.05 18.61 -9.82
N TYR A 85 2.51 17.46 -9.40
CA TYR A 85 1.13 17.37 -8.92
C TYR A 85 0.94 18.19 -7.65
N SER A 86 -0.20 18.89 -7.55
CA SER A 86 -0.60 19.63 -6.35
C SER A 86 -1.69 18.86 -5.62
N ILE A 87 -1.42 18.48 -4.39
CA ILE A 87 -2.36 17.74 -3.54
C ILE A 87 -3.36 18.74 -2.98
N PRO A 88 -4.66 18.57 -3.27
CA PRO A 88 -5.70 19.46 -2.76
C PRO A 88 -5.97 19.22 -1.27
N SER A 89 -6.36 20.28 -0.56
CA SER A 89 -6.61 20.23 0.89
C SER A 89 -7.98 19.65 1.29
N HIS A 90 -8.86 19.39 0.33
CA HIS A 90 -10.25 18.99 0.58
C HIS A 90 -10.56 17.53 0.22
N TYR A 91 -9.54 16.74 -0.14
CA TYR A 91 -9.63 15.30 -0.34
C TYR A 91 -8.88 14.56 0.76
N ASP A 92 -9.08 13.23 0.80
CA ASP A 92 -8.29 12.32 1.64
C ASP A 92 -6.80 12.47 1.37
N SER A 93 -5.99 12.31 2.40
CA SER A 93 -4.53 12.46 2.33
C SER A 93 -3.84 11.32 1.61
N MET A 94 -4.50 10.18 1.36
CA MET A 94 -3.90 9.03 0.68
C MET A 94 -3.59 9.35 -0.78
N ILE A 95 -2.31 9.26 -1.14
CA ILE A 95 -1.81 9.63 -2.48
C ILE A 95 -1.31 8.44 -3.28
N SER A 96 -0.92 7.38 -2.62
CA SER A 96 -0.54 6.13 -3.28
C SER A 96 -0.62 4.93 -2.32
N LYS A 97 -0.52 3.73 -2.88
CA LYS A 97 -0.34 2.48 -2.16
C LYS A 97 0.93 1.82 -2.67
N LEU A 98 1.81 1.47 -1.75
CA LEU A 98 2.99 0.65 -2.02
C LEU A 98 2.70 -0.77 -1.59
N ILE A 99 2.75 -1.71 -2.51
CA ILE A 99 2.46 -3.12 -2.27
C ILE A 99 3.69 -3.95 -2.61
N THR A 100 4.05 -4.88 -1.73
CA THR A 100 5.09 -5.87 -2.00
C THR A 100 4.54 -7.28 -1.91
N TYR A 101 5.17 -8.19 -2.66
CA TYR A 101 4.87 -9.62 -2.69
C TYR A 101 6.16 -10.43 -2.69
N ALA A 102 6.15 -11.54 -1.96
CA ALA A 102 7.21 -12.56 -1.98
C ALA A 102 6.64 -13.93 -1.58
N ASP A 103 7.44 -14.99 -1.73
CA ASP A 103 7.00 -16.34 -1.37
C ASP A 103 6.86 -16.52 0.14
N THR A 104 7.65 -15.81 0.93
CA THR A 104 7.61 -15.84 2.40
C THR A 104 7.34 -14.46 2.99
N ARG A 105 6.82 -14.44 4.24
CA ARG A 105 6.59 -13.19 4.98
C ARG A 105 7.89 -12.40 5.16
N ASN A 106 8.97 -13.06 5.54
CA ASN A 106 10.26 -12.39 5.80
C ASN A 106 10.81 -11.73 4.53
N GLU A 107 10.79 -12.44 3.40
CA GLU A 107 11.19 -11.85 2.11
C GLU A 107 10.30 -10.68 1.69
N CYS A 108 8.99 -10.76 1.99
CA CYS A 108 8.06 -9.68 1.71
C CYS A 108 8.38 -8.44 2.56
N ILE A 109 8.72 -8.61 3.85
CA ILE A 109 9.16 -7.54 4.76
C ILE A 109 10.45 -6.89 4.25
N GLU A 110 11.47 -7.68 3.91
CA GLU A 110 12.74 -7.16 3.39
C GLU A 110 12.54 -6.38 2.08
N LYS A 111 11.67 -6.89 1.21
CA LYS A 111 11.29 -6.18 -0.02
C LYS A 111 10.58 -4.87 0.26
N MET A 112 9.69 -4.82 1.27
CA MET A 112 9.02 -3.59 1.68
C MET A 112 10.00 -2.58 2.27
N LYS A 113 10.95 -3.01 3.11
CA LYS A 113 12.03 -2.16 3.64
C LYS A 113 12.78 -1.48 2.49
N ARG A 114 13.26 -2.27 1.52
CA ARG A 114 13.96 -1.74 0.34
C ARG A 114 13.08 -0.75 -0.46
N ALA A 115 11.83 -1.13 -0.73
CA ALA A 115 10.92 -0.31 -1.53
C ALA A 115 10.60 1.03 -0.85
N LEU A 116 10.45 1.04 0.48
CA LEU A 116 10.26 2.28 1.25
C LEU A 116 11.52 3.19 1.23
N GLU A 117 12.73 2.61 1.17
CA GLU A 117 13.97 3.40 1.02
C GLU A 117 14.07 4.04 -0.37
N GLU A 118 13.64 3.35 -1.41
CA GLU A 118 13.66 3.85 -2.77
C GLU A 118 12.55 4.87 -3.07
N TYR A 119 11.45 4.88 -2.27
CA TYR A 119 10.30 5.73 -2.54
C TYR A 119 10.58 7.18 -2.15
N VAL A 120 10.75 8.05 -3.14
CA VAL A 120 11.03 9.47 -2.93
C VAL A 120 9.81 10.32 -3.30
N ILE A 121 9.31 11.07 -2.33
CA ILE A 121 8.26 12.09 -2.53
C ILE A 121 8.71 13.33 -1.76
N MET A 122 8.99 14.43 -2.46
CA MET A 122 9.45 15.68 -1.86
C MET A 122 8.50 16.84 -2.18
N GLY A 123 8.57 17.88 -1.36
CA GLY A 123 7.72 19.07 -1.44
C GLY A 123 6.51 19.03 -0.49
N ILE A 124 6.23 17.88 0.08
CA ILE A 124 5.20 17.63 1.09
C ILE A 124 5.74 16.69 2.17
N ASN A 125 5.06 16.63 3.32
CA ASN A 125 5.30 15.57 4.28
C ASN A 125 4.53 14.31 3.88
N THR A 126 5.12 13.14 4.15
CA THR A 126 4.47 11.84 3.97
C THR A 126 4.72 10.94 5.17
N ASN A 127 3.86 9.94 5.35
CA ASN A 127 4.00 8.94 6.40
C ASN A 127 5.01 7.81 6.07
N ILE A 128 5.83 7.95 5.02
CA ILE A 128 6.84 6.94 4.65
C ILE A 128 7.78 6.63 5.82
N GLN A 129 8.22 7.64 6.58
CA GLN A 129 9.11 7.42 7.73
C GLN A 129 8.43 6.62 8.85
N LEU A 130 7.13 6.80 9.06
CA LEU A 130 6.35 5.99 9.98
C LEU A 130 6.30 4.53 9.52
N HIS A 131 6.03 4.28 8.24
CA HIS A 131 6.05 2.93 7.69
C HIS A 131 7.41 2.24 7.84
N LYS A 132 8.52 2.98 7.65
CA LYS A 132 9.87 2.46 7.88
C LYS A 132 10.06 2.02 9.35
N LYS A 133 9.63 2.83 10.31
CA LYS A 133 9.67 2.46 11.74
C LYS A 133 8.83 1.22 12.04
N ILE A 134 7.63 1.13 11.48
CA ILE A 134 6.72 0.00 11.69
C ILE A 134 7.32 -1.30 11.12
N ILE A 135 7.73 -1.27 9.84
CA ILE A 135 8.18 -2.49 9.14
C ILE A 135 9.50 -3.05 9.72
N GLN A 136 10.29 -2.21 10.40
CA GLN A 136 11.54 -2.58 11.07
C GLN A 136 11.33 -3.01 12.52
N SER A 137 10.12 -2.87 13.07
CA SER A 137 9.86 -3.22 14.45
C SER A 137 9.80 -4.73 14.65
N GLU A 138 10.40 -5.22 15.73
CA GLU A 138 10.37 -6.65 16.09
C GLU A 138 8.94 -7.19 16.24
N ASP A 139 8.03 -6.38 16.79
CA ASP A 139 6.63 -6.77 16.92
C ASP A 139 5.96 -7.00 15.57
N PHE A 140 6.22 -6.14 14.57
CA PHE A 140 5.69 -6.32 13.23
C PHE A 140 6.32 -7.54 12.52
N GLU A 141 7.63 -7.70 12.63
CA GLU A 141 8.35 -8.84 12.05
C GLU A 141 7.82 -10.18 12.60
N ASN A 142 7.58 -10.25 13.92
CA ASN A 142 7.07 -11.43 14.59
C ASN A 142 5.55 -11.60 14.54
N GLY A 143 4.80 -10.69 13.90
CA GLY A 143 3.35 -10.72 13.84
C GLY A 143 2.65 -10.46 15.19
N LYS A 144 3.33 -9.80 16.13
CA LYS A 144 2.83 -9.46 17.47
C LYS A 144 2.19 -8.07 17.48
N TYR A 145 1.05 -7.93 16.83
CA TYR A 145 0.31 -6.66 16.79
C TYR A 145 -1.19 -6.88 16.88
N ASP A 146 -1.86 -5.93 17.49
CA ASP A 146 -3.31 -5.85 17.65
C ASP A 146 -3.81 -4.44 17.30
N ILE A 147 -5.07 -4.15 17.61
CA ILE A 147 -5.69 -2.83 17.37
C ILE A 147 -5.03 -1.68 18.13
N ASN A 148 -4.25 -1.95 19.17
CA ASN A 148 -3.54 -0.95 19.97
C ASN A 148 -2.09 -0.73 19.48
N PHE A 149 -1.64 -1.49 18.48
CA PHE A 149 -0.26 -1.44 18.00
C PHE A 149 0.20 -0.02 17.66
N MET A 150 -0.67 0.78 17.03
CA MET A 150 -0.34 2.14 16.62
C MET A 150 -0.16 3.12 17.78
N SER A 151 -0.65 2.81 18.99
CA SER A 151 -0.47 3.66 20.18
C SER A 151 1.01 3.86 20.58
N LYS A 152 1.90 3.00 20.09
CA LYS A 152 3.36 3.10 20.30
C LYS A 152 4.01 4.19 19.44
N TYR A 153 3.30 4.69 18.44
CA TYR A 153 3.80 5.66 17.46
C TYR A 153 3.10 7.03 17.54
N ASN A 154 2.19 7.19 18.50
CA ASN A 154 1.48 8.43 18.81
C ASN A 154 2.21 9.26 19.89
#